data_4173bd16442e87ebed77dd87c1bc19b5
#
_entry.id   4173bd16442e87ebed77dd87c1bc19b5
#
_cell.length_a   1.000
_cell.length_b   1.000
_cell.length_c   1.000
_cell.angle_alpha   90.00
_cell.angle_beta   90.00
_cell.angle_gamma   90.00
#
_symmetry.space_group_name_H-M   'P 1'
#
loop_
_entity.id
_entity.type
_entity.pdbx_description
1 polymer ?
#
loop_
_entity_poly.entity_id
_entity_poly.type
_entity_poly.pdbx_seq_one_letter_code
_entity_poly.pdbx_strand_id
1 'polypeptide(L)'
;TRDDFGGSQIEKLLYGKVNHEFEAIDLSDEVTKGEAVKKAIRNGVASHVQTVGKGGLLITLARISAHYSLGLKAKVNLSDAQLFSETQGRYVIAVKAGQELNIEHAIEIGQLTDTDEFNVAAAHTSISKRASDIKAQWEGAIAQCLTTVD
;
A
#
# COMPACT_ATOMS: atom_id res chain seq x y z
N THR A 1 3.85 0.50 11.38
CA THR A 1 2.55 1.11 11.03
C THR A 1 1.92 1.66 12.29
N ARG A 2 1.52 2.91 12.27
CA ARG A 2 0.89 3.59 13.41
C ARG A 2 -0.63 3.58 13.24
N ASP A 3 -1.34 3.62 14.36
CA ASP A 3 -2.81 3.66 14.39
C ASP A 3 -3.28 5.12 14.29
N ASP A 4 -2.99 5.75 13.16
CA ASP A 4 -3.13 7.18 12.94
C ASP A 4 -3.62 7.49 11.53
N PHE A 5 -4.62 8.36 11.43
CA PHE A 5 -5.10 8.92 10.16
C PHE A 5 -4.55 10.34 9.89
N GLY A 6 -3.80 10.91 10.82
CA GLY A 6 -3.39 12.30 10.78
C GLY A 6 -2.82 12.70 9.42
N GLY A 7 -3.42 13.70 8.80
CA GLY A 7 -3.00 14.23 7.50
C GLY A 7 -3.30 13.35 6.30
N SER A 8 -3.99 12.22 6.48
CA SER A 8 -4.28 11.27 5.41
C SER A 8 -5.41 11.72 4.48
N GLN A 9 -5.46 11.12 3.28
CA GLN A 9 -6.59 11.32 2.37
C GLN A 9 -7.89 10.77 2.95
N ILE A 10 -7.84 9.69 3.73
CA ILE A 10 -9.04 9.14 4.36
C ILE A 10 -9.61 10.10 5.41
N GLU A 11 -8.77 10.78 6.19
CA GLU A 11 -9.21 11.80 7.13
C GLU A 11 -9.95 12.93 6.41
N LYS A 12 -9.38 13.42 5.30
CA LYS A 12 -10.01 14.45 4.48
C LYS A 12 -11.35 14.00 3.89
N LEU A 13 -11.46 12.75 3.45
CA LEU A 13 -12.70 12.18 2.91
C LEU A 13 -13.79 12.04 3.98
N LEU A 14 -13.43 11.59 5.20
CA LEU A 14 -14.38 11.35 6.28
C LEU A 14 -14.84 12.63 6.95
N TYR A 15 -13.95 13.60 7.14
CA TYR A 15 -14.21 14.79 7.94
C TYR A 15 -14.22 16.11 7.14
N GLY A 16 -13.93 16.06 5.84
CA GLY A 16 -13.87 17.24 4.98
C GLY A 16 -12.65 18.14 5.20
N LYS A 17 -11.85 17.88 6.21
CA LYS A 17 -10.66 18.65 6.59
C LYS A 17 -9.66 17.77 7.31
N VAL A 18 -8.41 18.23 7.36
CA VAL A 18 -7.35 17.62 8.15
C VAL A 18 -7.29 18.31 9.51
N ASN A 19 -7.52 17.56 10.58
CA ASN A 19 -7.63 18.11 11.94
C ASN A 19 -6.59 17.54 12.92
N HIS A 20 -5.96 16.43 12.58
CA HIS A 20 -5.03 15.75 13.47
C HIS A 20 -3.61 16.27 13.31
N GLU A 21 -2.87 16.30 14.39
CA GLU A 21 -1.44 16.62 14.38
C GLU A 21 -0.67 15.48 13.75
N PHE A 22 0.42 15.81 13.07
CA PHE A 22 1.32 14.81 12.51
C PHE A 22 2.29 14.36 13.59
N GLU A 23 2.54 13.07 13.65
CA GLU A 23 3.65 12.58 14.45
C GLU A 23 5.00 12.95 13.84
N ALA A 24 5.98 13.21 14.70
CA ALA A 24 7.34 13.51 14.27
C ALA A 24 7.94 12.32 13.50
N ILE A 25 8.63 12.63 12.41
CA ILE A 25 9.34 11.64 11.60
C ILE A 25 10.67 11.31 12.31
N ASP A 26 10.94 10.02 12.51
CA ASP A 26 12.25 9.55 12.90
C ASP A 26 13.13 9.40 11.67
N LEU A 27 13.97 10.41 11.44
CA LEU A 27 14.87 10.44 10.28
C LEU A 27 15.91 9.33 10.31
N SER A 28 16.33 8.85 11.48
CA SER A 28 17.30 7.76 11.62
C SER A 28 16.68 6.44 11.15
N ASP A 29 15.44 6.17 11.58
CA ASP A 29 14.68 5.00 11.18
C ASP A 29 14.39 5.02 9.65
N GLU A 30 14.02 6.19 9.10
CA GLU A 30 13.80 6.38 7.66
C GLU A 30 15.07 6.05 6.83
N VAL A 31 16.22 6.56 7.25
CA VAL A 31 17.49 6.28 6.56
C VAL A 31 17.83 4.79 6.64
N THR A 32 17.70 4.17 7.81
CA THR A 32 17.99 2.74 8.02
C THR A 32 17.14 1.86 7.12
N LYS A 33 15.83 2.10 7.10
CA LYS A 33 14.88 1.38 6.23
C LYS A 33 15.18 1.61 4.76
N GLY A 34 15.43 2.85 4.38
CA GLY A 34 15.74 3.22 3.00
C GLY A 34 17.00 2.52 2.48
N GLU A 35 18.07 2.44 3.28
CA GLU A 35 19.29 1.72 2.90
C GLU A 35 19.08 0.21 2.81
N ALA A 36 18.27 -0.39 3.69
CA ALA A 36 17.92 -1.81 3.62
C ALA A 36 17.16 -2.13 2.32
N VAL A 37 16.16 -1.32 1.97
CA VAL A 37 15.40 -1.46 0.72
C VAL A 37 16.31 -1.29 -0.50
N LYS A 38 17.15 -0.28 -0.50
CA LYS A 38 18.13 -0.02 -1.57
C LYS A 38 19.10 -1.19 -1.77
N LYS A 39 19.54 -1.81 -0.67
CA LYS A 39 20.37 -3.02 -0.72
C LYS A 39 19.62 -4.20 -1.34
N ALA A 40 18.34 -4.42 -0.99
CA ALA A 40 17.51 -5.48 -1.57
C ALA A 40 17.32 -5.29 -3.09
N ILE A 41 17.14 -4.05 -3.55
CA ILE A 41 17.07 -3.72 -4.98
C ILE A 41 18.40 -4.04 -5.68
N ARG A 42 19.52 -3.54 -5.15
CA ARG A 42 20.84 -3.73 -5.74
C ARG A 42 21.27 -5.20 -5.83
N ASN A 43 20.87 -6.00 -4.86
CA ASN A 43 21.16 -7.43 -4.83
C ASN A 43 20.18 -8.25 -5.71
N GLY A 44 19.21 -7.62 -6.37
CA GLY A 44 18.25 -8.30 -7.24
C GLY A 44 17.24 -9.17 -6.49
N VAL A 45 17.13 -9.03 -5.17
CA VAL A 45 16.15 -9.74 -4.34
C VAL A 45 14.76 -9.13 -4.50
N ALA A 46 14.68 -7.80 -4.47
CA ALA A 46 13.42 -7.09 -4.70
C ALA A 46 13.09 -7.05 -6.20
N SER A 47 12.00 -7.65 -6.61
CA SER A 47 11.49 -7.58 -7.98
C SER A 47 10.62 -6.34 -8.21
N HIS A 48 9.99 -5.82 -7.16
CA HIS A 48 9.24 -4.57 -7.15
C HIS A 48 9.32 -3.93 -5.77
N VAL A 49 9.38 -2.61 -5.73
CA VAL A 49 9.30 -1.82 -4.50
C VAL A 49 8.34 -0.66 -4.70
N GLN A 50 7.41 -0.50 -3.78
CA GLN A 50 6.47 0.60 -3.75
C GLN A 50 6.45 1.22 -2.35
N THR A 51 6.65 2.53 -2.26
CA THR A 51 6.41 3.26 -1.01
C THR A 51 4.93 3.28 -0.67
N VAL A 52 4.61 3.11 0.60
CA VAL A 52 3.26 3.35 1.10
C VAL A 52 3.08 4.85 1.23
N GLY A 53 2.18 5.41 0.46
CA GLY A 53 1.91 6.84 0.41
C GLY A 53 0.41 7.12 0.51
N LYS A 54 -0.08 8.04 -0.31
CA LYS A 54 -1.50 8.47 -0.30
C LYS A 54 -2.45 7.28 -0.40
N GLY A 55 -3.39 7.22 0.55
CA GLY A 55 -4.36 6.15 0.72
C GLY A 55 -3.85 4.93 1.50
N GLY A 56 -2.62 4.99 2.03
CA GLY A 56 -2.07 3.95 2.90
C GLY A 56 -1.74 2.64 2.21
N LEU A 57 -1.61 1.58 3.03
CA LEU A 57 -1.22 0.25 2.55
C LEU A 57 -2.23 -0.34 1.57
N LEU A 58 -3.52 -0.20 1.86
CA LEU A 58 -4.57 -0.80 1.02
C LEU A 58 -4.53 -0.25 -0.42
N ILE A 59 -4.44 1.06 -0.57
CA ILE A 59 -4.36 1.69 -1.90
C ILE A 59 -3.03 1.37 -2.59
N THR A 60 -1.95 1.24 -1.82
CA THR A 60 -0.66 0.80 -2.37
C THR A 60 -0.74 -0.61 -2.95
N LEU A 61 -1.38 -1.56 -2.25
CA LEU A 61 -1.61 -2.91 -2.75
C LEU A 61 -2.51 -2.93 -3.99
N ALA A 62 -3.59 -2.14 -3.98
CA ALA A 62 -4.47 -2.00 -5.13
C ALA A 62 -3.73 -1.45 -6.36
N ARG A 63 -2.84 -0.46 -6.19
CA ARG A 63 -2.00 0.09 -7.26
C ARG A 63 -1.03 -0.94 -7.83
N ILE A 64 -0.41 -1.77 -6.99
CA ILE A 64 0.47 -2.85 -7.43
C ILE A 64 -0.33 -3.85 -8.28
N SER A 65 -1.49 -4.30 -7.78
CA SER A 65 -2.39 -5.20 -8.51
C SER A 65 -2.78 -4.63 -9.88
N ALA A 66 -3.23 -3.37 -9.93
CA ALA A 66 -3.61 -2.68 -11.16
C ALA A 66 -2.44 -2.55 -12.15
N HIS A 67 -1.25 -2.16 -11.66
CA HIS A 67 -0.06 -1.96 -12.49
C HIS A 67 0.36 -3.24 -13.22
N TYR A 68 0.37 -4.37 -12.52
CA TYR A 68 0.76 -5.65 -13.09
C TYR A 68 -0.40 -6.43 -13.72
N SER A 69 -1.64 -5.99 -13.56
CA SER A 69 -2.84 -6.73 -13.94
C SER A 69 -2.88 -8.13 -13.32
N LEU A 70 -2.47 -8.22 -12.05
CA LEU A 70 -2.43 -9.45 -11.26
C LEU A 70 -3.41 -9.35 -10.10
N GLY A 71 -3.97 -10.48 -9.72
CA GLY A 71 -4.69 -10.62 -8.46
C GLY A 71 -3.75 -10.49 -7.26
N LEU A 72 -4.34 -10.35 -6.08
CA LEU A 72 -3.60 -10.24 -4.82
C LEU A 72 -4.37 -10.95 -3.72
N LYS A 73 -3.67 -11.76 -2.92
CA LYS A 73 -4.19 -12.32 -1.67
C LYS A 73 -3.29 -11.86 -0.53
N ALA A 74 -3.81 -11.00 0.35
CA ALA A 74 -3.08 -10.48 1.50
C ALA A 74 -3.85 -10.69 2.80
N LYS A 75 -3.11 -10.95 3.88
CA LYS A 75 -3.65 -11.03 5.24
C LYS A 75 -2.74 -10.23 6.17
N VAL A 76 -3.32 -9.23 6.81
CA VAL A 76 -2.60 -8.32 7.71
C VAL A 76 -3.35 -8.21 9.03
N ASN A 77 -2.61 -8.14 10.13
CA ASN A 77 -3.21 -7.89 11.45
C ASN A 77 -3.12 -6.39 11.76
N LEU A 78 -3.83 -5.59 10.96
CA LEU A 78 -3.87 -4.14 11.05
C LEU A 78 -5.29 -3.67 11.29
N SER A 79 -5.46 -2.60 12.07
CA SER A 79 -6.74 -1.88 12.19
C SER A 79 -7.07 -1.16 10.88
N ASP A 80 -8.30 -0.70 10.74
CA ASP A 80 -8.71 0.11 9.59
C ASP A 80 -7.89 1.41 9.51
N ALA A 81 -7.62 2.04 10.66
CA ALA A 81 -6.73 3.21 10.73
C ALA A 81 -5.34 2.89 10.17
N GLN A 82 -4.75 1.78 10.58
CA GLN A 82 -3.44 1.35 10.11
C GLN A 82 -3.39 1.00 8.62
N LEU A 83 -4.49 0.46 8.05
CA LEU A 83 -4.60 0.18 6.62
C LEU A 83 -4.53 1.45 5.76
N PHE A 84 -5.16 2.53 6.22
CA PHE A 84 -5.26 3.80 5.52
C PHE A 84 -4.26 4.85 5.99
N SER A 85 -3.49 4.57 7.06
CA SER A 85 -2.43 5.46 7.53
C SER A 85 -1.43 5.77 6.43
N GLU A 86 -1.04 7.04 6.34
CA GLU A 86 -0.05 7.55 5.37
C GLU A 86 1.30 7.85 6.05
N THR A 87 1.57 7.24 7.21
CA THR A 87 2.85 7.38 7.91
C THR A 87 4.02 6.99 7.02
N GLN A 88 5.09 7.75 7.16
CA GLN A 88 6.32 7.61 6.37
C GLN A 88 7.07 6.29 6.66
N GLY A 89 8.12 5.99 5.89
CA GLY A 89 9.04 4.89 6.13
C GLY A 89 8.47 3.49 5.92
N ARG A 90 7.40 3.35 5.17
CA ARG A 90 6.80 2.05 4.85
C ARG A 90 6.95 1.72 3.38
N TYR A 91 7.30 0.46 3.12
CA TYR A 91 7.50 -0.05 1.77
C TYR A 91 6.77 -1.37 1.60
N VAL A 92 6.20 -1.59 0.44
CA VAL A 92 5.77 -2.92 -0.03
C VAL A 92 6.81 -3.42 -1.01
N ILE A 93 7.34 -4.61 -0.75
CA ILE A 93 8.41 -5.22 -1.54
C ILE A 93 7.88 -6.55 -2.05
N ALA A 94 7.88 -6.73 -3.36
CA ALA A 94 7.63 -8.04 -3.94
C ALA A 94 8.98 -8.74 -4.21
N VAL A 95 9.04 -10.02 -3.87
CA VAL A 95 10.16 -10.91 -4.17
C VAL A 95 9.65 -12.08 -5.01
N LYS A 96 10.54 -12.72 -5.74
CA LYS A 96 10.17 -13.94 -6.47
C LYS A 96 9.88 -15.08 -5.50
N ALA A 97 8.96 -15.96 -5.86
CA ALA A 97 8.67 -17.15 -5.07
C ALA A 97 9.94 -17.94 -4.75
N GLY A 98 10.10 -18.31 -3.47
CA GLY A 98 11.27 -19.03 -2.97
C GLY A 98 12.50 -18.16 -2.67
N GLN A 99 12.43 -16.84 -2.86
CA GLN A 99 13.46 -15.91 -2.39
C GLN A 99 13.11 -15.35 -1.03
N GLU A 100 14.11 -15.26 -0.15
CA GLU A 100 13.95 -14.65 1.17
C GLU A 100 14.34 -13.17 1.13
N LEU A 101 13.51 -12.34 1.73
CA LEU A 101 13.80 -10.92 1.98
C LEU A 101 14.41 -10.77 3.37
N ASN A 102 15.72 -10.63 3.44
CA ASN A 102 16.42 -10.45 4.72
C ASN A 102 16.51 -8.96 5.09
N ILE A 103 15.37 -8.40 5.50
CA ILE A 103 15.26 -7.03 6.05
C ILE A 103 14.63 -7.15 7.44
N GLU A 104 15.28 -6.55 8.42
CA GLU A 104 14.80 -6.54 9.80
C GLU A 104 13.39 -5.91 9.86
N HIS A 105 12.51 -6.54 10.65
CA HIS A 105 11.10 -6.15 10.80
C HIS A 105 10.24 -6.23 9.51
N ALA A 106 10.75 -6.81 8.42
CA ALA A 106 9.91 -7.14 7.28
C ALA A 106 8.96 -8.29 7.64
N ILE A 107 7.71 -8.17 7.24
CA ILE A 107 6.70 -9.21 7.42
C ILE A 107 6.09 -9.56 6.08
N GLU A 108 5.90 -10.84 5.83
CA GLU A 108 5.16 -11.31 4.67
C GLU A 108 3.67 -11.05 4.90
N ILE A 109 3.04 -10.37 3.96
CA ILE A 109 1.62 -9.98 4.04
C ILE A 109 0.75 -10.70 3.00
N GLY A 110 1.34 -11.38 2.03
CA GLY A 110 0.58 -12.09 1.01
C GLY A 110 1.35 -12.29 -0.28
N GLN A 111 0.60 -12.58 -1.34
CA GLN A 111 1.18 -12.90 -2.65
C GLN A 111 0.36 -12.30 -3.79
N LEU A 112 1.04 -11.97 -4.88
CA LEU A 112 0.40 -11.71 -6.17
C LEU A 112 0.01 -13.05 -6.82
N THR A 113 -1.11 -13.06 -7.54
CA THR A 113 -1.66 -14.25 -8.20
C THR A 113 -1.99 -13.92 -9.65
N ASP A 114 -2.05 -14.93 -10.50
CA ASP A 114 -2.50 -14.84 -11.90
C ASP A 114 -4.03 -14.90 -12.06
N THR A 115 -4.77 -14.77 -10.95
CA THR A 115 -6.23 -14.70 -10.94
C THR A 115 -6.71 -13.25 -10.99
N ASP A 116 -8.01 -13.03 -11.28
CA ASP A 116 -8.62 -11.70 -11.26
C ASP A 116 -9.21 -11.35 -9.88
N GLU A 117 -8.64 -11.90 -8.80
CA GLU A 117 -9.10 -11.69 -7.43
C GLU A 117 -8.17 -10.77 -6.65
N PHE A 118 -8.71 -9.69 -6.11
CA PHE A 118 -8.04 -8.83 -5.14
C PHE A 118 -8.69 -9.03 -3.77
N ASN A 119 -8.02 -9.73 -2.87
CA ASN A 119 -8.51 -10.08 -1.55
C ASN A 119 -7.53 -9.60 -0.47
N VAL A 120 -7.98 -8.71 0.40
CA VAL A 120 -7.22 -8.23 1.55
C VAL A 120 -8.05 -8.47 2.81
N ALA A 121 -7.54 -9.27 3.73
CA ALA A 121 -8.12 -9.50 5.05
C ALA A 121 -7.30 -8.75 6.11
N ALA A 122 -7.95 -7.89 6.89
CA ALA A 122 -7.39 -7.17 8.02
C ALA A 122 -8.06 -7.60 9.33
N ALA A 123 -7.70 -6.95 10.45
CA ALA A 123 -8.21 -7.34 11.77
C ALA A 123 -9.75 -7.31 11.86
N HIS A 124 -10.38 -6.31 11.27
CA HIS A 124 -11.84 -6.12 11.35
C HIS A 124 -12.52 -5.96 9.98
N THR A 125 -11.73 -5.85 8.91
CA THR A 125 -12.22 -5.56 7.55
C THR A 125 -11.71 -6.62 6.59
N SER A 126 -12.58 -7.06 5.69
CA SER A 126 -12.21 -7.91 4.56
C SER A 126 -12.69 -7.24 3.26
N ILE A 127 -11.79 -7.10 2.31
CA ILE A 127 -12.04 -6.46 1.03
C ILE A 127 -11.83 -7.50 -0.07
N SER A 128 -12.86 -7.68 -0.88
CA SER A 128 -12.82 -8.55 -2.05
C SER A 128 -13.33 -7.77 -3.26
N LYS A 129 -12.52 -7.70 -4.29
CA LYS A 129 -12.78 -7.00 -5.56
C LYS A 129 -12.17 -7.79 -6.71
N ARG A 130 -12.55 -7.45 -7.94
CA ARG A 130 -11.83 -7.92 -9.12
C ARG A 130 -10.63 -6.98 -9.37
N ALA A 131 -9.48 -7.57 -9.67
CA ALA A 131 -8.27 -6.80 -10.01
C ALA A 131 -8.50 -5.95 -11.28
N SER A 132 -9.23 -6.49 -12.24
CA SER A 132 -9.65 -5.79 -13.47
C SER A 132 -10.51 -4.55 -13.18
N ASP A 133 -11.43 -4.61 -12.22
CA ASP A 133 -12.27 -3.46 -11.84
C ASP A 133 -11.44 -2.36 -11.17
N ILE A 134 -10.50 -2.74 -10.29
CA ILE A 134 -9.56 -1.79 -9.67
C ILE A 134 -8.73 -1.10 -10.73
N LYS A 135 -8.20 -1.85 -11.70
CA LYS A 135 -7.43 -1.31 -12.82
C LYS A 135 -8.24 -0.34 -13.65
N ALA A 136 -9.46 -0.72 -14.04
CA ALA A 136 -10.36 0.13 -14.85
C ALA A 136 -10.70 1.45 -14.12
N GLN A 137 -10.95 1.39 -12.81
CA GLN A 137 -11.19 2.60 -12.01
C GLN A 137 -9.94 3.48 -11.92
N TRP A 138 -8.77 2.89 -11.74
CA TRP A 138 -7.52 3.63 -11.65
C TRP A 138 -7.17 4.34 -12.97
N GLU A 139 -7.24 3.62 -14.09
CA GLU A 139 -6.91 4.16 -15.41
C GLU A 139 -7.98 5.13 -15.94
N GLY A 140 -9.26 4.91 -15.60
CA GLY A 140 -10.38 5.73 -16.04
C GLY A 140 -10.63 7.00 -15.20
N ALA A 141 -10.02 7.15 -14.03
CA ALA A 141 -10.36 8.19 -13.06
C ALA A 141 -10.25 9.61 -13.63
N ILE A 142 -9.17 9.92 -14.37
CA ILE A 142 -8.97 11.25 -14.96
C ILE A 142 -10.00 11.53 -16.05
N ALA A 143 -10.24 10.58 -16.93
CA ALA A 143 -11.24 10.73 -18.00
C ALA A 143 -12.63 10.96 -17.44
N GLN A 144 -13.03 10.24 -16.39
CA GLN A 144 -14.30 10.42 -15.71
C GLN A 144 -14.44 11.81 -15.08
N CYS A 145 -13.38 12.32 -14.43
CA CYS A 145 -13.38 13.67 -13.85
C CYS A 145 -13.53 14.76 -14.93
N LEU A 146 -12.95 14.57 -16.12
CA LEU A 146 -13.01 15.54 -17.20
C LEU A 146 -14.39 15.58 -17.90
N THR A 147 -15.14 14.46 -17.88
CA THR A 147 -16.47 14.38 -18.48
C THR A 147 -17.60 14.86 -17.56
N THR A 148 -17.34 15.03 -16.27
CA THR A 148 -18.34 15.49 -15.28
C THR A 148 -18.28 17.00 -15.00
N VAL A 149 -17.50 17.77 -15.75
CA VAL A 149 -17.42 19.24 -15.64
C VAL A 149 -18.32 19.82 -16.75
N ASP A 150 -19.64 19.82 -16.50
CA ASP A 150 -20.64 20.64 -17.19
C ASP A 150 -21.29 21.60 -16.18
#